data_e5b1af2100fe0881c555778de88d5e32
#
_entry.id   e5b1af2100fe0881c555778de88d5e32
#
_cell.length_a   1.000
_cell.length_b   1.000
_cell.length_c   1.000
_cell.angle_alpha   90.00
_cell.angle_beta   90.00
_cell.angle_gamma   90.00
#
_symmetry.space_group_name_H-M   'P 1'
#
loop_
_entity.id
_entity.type
_entity.pdbx_description
1 polymer ?
#
loop_
_entity_poly.entity_id
_entity_poly.type
_entity_poly.pdbx_seq_one_letter_code
_entity_poly.pdbx_strand_id
1 'polypeptide(L)'
;MTGLDARLAPDVVIVGGGPSGLTAAAALAARGIDVLVLEREAQAGGIPRHSDHPGFGLRDLRRSLAGPEYARRLVEGASSARAEIRTEATVTGWADERSLEVTSPRGRLNVEARVVVLATGARERPRTARRIPGDRPAGVYTTGQLQSLVHLYHREVGRRAVVVGSELVSWSAVLTLREAGCRTVLMTSEFERPEAYLAFRVPGRTVLRVPVATRSRVTRIVGRERVEAVEVEDLDTRVRRTIQCDTVVCTGDWVADHELVRLAGLDYDPGTTGPVVDTAQRTSRRGVFAIGNLLHPVDTADVAALDGRHASAQVVAFLNGGRWPDSGVRLVAGQPFRWVSPGMFRPGDPEPPRGRLSLWTNEFHRRPTVVASQAGRVIGERTTAWPAAPGRVFRVPSDLLDHVDAAGGPVTLTIRGSR
;
A
#
# COMPACT_ATOMS: atom_id res chain seq x y z
N MET A 1 -21.90 -34.69 1.20
CA MET A 1 -22.58 -33.43 1.14
C MET A 1 -23.09 -33.09 2.52
N THR A 2 -22.38 -32.31 3.29
CA THR A 2 -22.88 -31.54 4.43
C THR A 2 -21.91 -30.36 4.60
N GLY A 3 -22.15 -29.30 3.84
CA GLY A 3 -21.50 -28.03 4.07
C GLY A 3 -22.07 -27.47 5.37
N LEU A 4 -21.34 -27.61 6.46
CA LEU A 4 -21.57 -26.84 7.65
C LEU A 4 -21.16 -25.40 7.32
N ASP A 5 -22.15 -24.56 7.03
CA ASP A 5 -22.00 -23.11 7.09
C ASP A 5 -21.78 -22.73 8.57
N ALA A 6 -20.55 -22.92 9.03
CA ALA A 6 -20.17 -22.50 10.36
C ALA A 6 -20.28 -20.97 10.45
N ARG A 7 -21.16 -20.47 11.30
CA ARG A 7 -21.31 -19.03 11.55
C ARG A 7 -20.41 -18.64 12.71
N LEU A 8 -19.60 -17.63 12.51
CA LEU A 8 -18.77 -16.98 13.53
C LEU A 8 -19.30 -15.57 13.78
N ALA A 9 -19.26 -15.13 15.02
CA ALA A 9 -19.78 -13.83 15.42
C ALA A 9 -18.82 -13.06 16.36
N PRO A 10 -17.59 -12.75 15.93
CA PRO A 10 -16.68 -11.94 16.72
C PRO A 10 -17.19 -10.49 16.85
N ASP A 11 -16.72 -9.74 17.85
CA ASP A 11 -16.97 -8.30 17.91
C ASP A 11 -16.36 -7.58 16.69
N VAL A 12 -15.12 -7.96 16.32
CA VAL A 12 -14.37 -7.36 15.21
C VAL A 12 -13.80 -8.44 14.32
N VAL A 13 -14.07 -8.35 13.03
CA VAL A 13 -13.36 -9.12 12.01
C VAL A 13 -12.39 -8.22 11.23
N ILE A 14 -11.15 -8.67 11.09
CA ILE A 14 -10.10 -7.97 10.33
C ILE A 14 -9.76 -8.80 9.11
N VAL A 15 -9.89 -8.22 7.92
CA VAL A 15 -9.57 -8.89 6.65
C VAL A 15 -8.17 -8.50 6.21
N GLY A 16 -7.24 -9.43 6.35
CA GLY A 16 -5.82 -9.28 6.03
C GLY A 16 -4.94 -9.31 7.28
N GLY A 17 -4.08 -10.32 7.35
CA GLY A 17 -3.10 -10.54 8.42
C GLY A 17 -1.74 -9.91 8.12
N GLY A 18 -1.72 -8.74 7.46
CA GLY A 18 -0.52 -7.93 7.26
C GLY A 18 -0.24 -6.98 8.44
N PRO A 19 0.78 -6.10 8.33
CA PRO A 19 1.19 -5.22 9.42
C PRO A 19 0.08 -4.37 10.03
N SER A 20 -0.79 -3.77 9.22
CA SER A 20 -1.91 -2.95 9.71
C SER A 20 -2.96 -3.79 10.45
N GLY A 21 -3.35 -4.93 9.87
CA GLY A 21 -4.35 -5.83 10.47
C GLY A 21 -3.88 -6.46 11.77
N LEU A 22 -2.64 -6.99 11.81
CA LEU A 22 -2.08 -7.59 13.04
C LEU A 22 -1.88 -6.57 14.15
N THR A 23 -1.47 -5.34 13.83
CA THR A 23 -1.33 -4.26 14.83
C THR A 23 -2.69 -3.83 15.38
N ALA A 24 -3.71 -3.73 14.52
CA ALA A 24 -5.07 -3.46 14.95
C ALA A 24 -5.60 -4.60 15.83
N ALA A 25 -5.40 -5.84 15.41
CA ALA A 25 -5.81 -7.03 16.18
C ALA A 25 -5.20 -7.06 17.57
N ALA A 26 -3.89 -6.87 17.68
CA ALA A 26 -3.20 -6.82 18.97
C ALA A 26 -3.75 -5.71 19.88
N ALA A 27 -3.98 -4.50 19.32
CA ALA A 27 -4.45 -3.36 20.07
C ALA A 27 -5.90 -3.48 20.54
N LEU A 28 -6.77 -4.15 19.78
CA LEU A 28 -8.17 -4.41 20.11
C LEU A 28 -8.29 -5.56 21.11
N ALA A 29 -7.64 -6.68 20.84
CA ALA A 29 -7.69 -7.86 21.70
C ALA A 29 -7.09 -7.58 23.10
N ALA A 30 -6.03 -6.76 23.19
CA ALA A 30 -5.48 -6.27 24.46
C ALA A 30 -6.49 -5.46 25.32
N ARG A 31 -7.60 -5.01 24.72
CA ARG A 31 -8.72 -4.32 25.40
C ARG A 31 -9.89 -5.25 25.71
N GLY A 32 -9.71 -6.57 25.53
CA GLY A 32 -10.75 -7.57 25.81
C GLY A 32 -11.82 -7.69 24.72
N ILE A 33 -11.59 -7.14 23.53
CA ILE A 33 -12.49 -7.26 22.40
C ILE A 33 -12.22 -8.61 21.70
N ASP A 34 -13.29 -9.31 21.33
CA ASP A 34 -13.19 -10.54 20.55
C ASP A 34 -12.85 -10.21 19.10
N VAL A 35 -11.63 -10.60 18.68
CA VAL A 35 -11.05 -10.25 17.39
C VAL A 35 -10.69 -11.48 16.58
N LEU A 36 -11.23 -11.56 15.36
CA LEU A 36 -10.88 -12.55 14.36
C LEU A 36 -10.13 -11.91 13.19
N VAL A 37 -8.93 -12.37 12.91
CA VAL A 37 -8.16 -12.01 11.69
C VAL A 37 -8.33 -13.11 10.65
N LEU A 38 -8.74 -12.72 9.44
CA LEU A 38 -8.84 -13.61 8.28
C LEU A 38 -7.67 -13.32 7.33
N GLU A 39 -6.80 -14.32 7.14
CA GLU A 39 -5.63 -14.23 6.25
C GLU A 39 -5.72 -15.28 5.14
N ARG A 40 -5.58 -14.87 3.89
CA ARG A 40 -5.68 -15.77 2.73
C ARG A 40 -4.48 -16.69 2.57
N GLU A 41 -3.29 -16.24 2.98
CA GLU A 41 -2.06 -17.02 2.89
C GLU A 41 -2.01 -18.10 3.97
N ALA A 42 -1.12 -19.09 3.80
CA ALA A 42 -0.88 -20.14 4.79
C ALA A 42 -0.27 -19.62 6.11
N GLN A 43 0.29 -18.41 6.09
CA GLN A 43 0.86 -17.75 7.26
C GLN A 43 0.53 -16.26 7.23
N ALA A 44 0.21 -15.70 8.38
CA ALA A 44 0.05 -14.25 8.55
C ALA A 44 1.41 -13.52 8.59
N GLY A 45 1.38 -12.19 8.41
CA GLY A 45 2.55 -11.30 8.41
C GLY A 45 2.65 -10.43 7.16
N GLY A 46 1.93 -10.78 6.08
CA GLY A 46 1.86 -10.01 4.84
C GLY A 46 3.19 -9.91 4.09
N ILE A 47 3.38 -8.86 3.31
CA ILE A 47 4.54 -8.62 2.46
C ILE A 47 5.90 -8.73 3.20
N PRO A 48 6.08 -8.26 4.46
CA PRO A 48 7.35 -8.42 5.15
C PRO A 48 7.86 -9.85 5.25
N ARG A 49 6.98 -10.86 5.26
CA ARG A 49 7.38 -12.28 5.36
C ARG A 49 8.38 -12.71 4.29
N HIS A 50 8.28 -12.16 3.10
CA HIS A 50 9.13 -12.52 1.95
C HIS A 50 10.08 -11.39 1.52
N SER A 51 10.18 -10.31 2.30
CA SER A 51 11.10 -9.19 2.05
C SER A 51 12.30 -9.28 2.99
N ASP A 52 13.25 -10.19 2.71
CA ASP A 52 14.36 -10.51 3.62
C ASP A 52 15.51 -9.50 3.49
N HIS A 53 15.25 -8.28 3.93
CA HIS A 53 16.24 -7.21 4.08
C HIS A 53 15.90 -6.35 5.31
N PRO A 54 16.86 -5.62 5.89
CA PRO A 54 16.61 -4.73 7.02
C PRO A 54 15.81 -3.49 6.63
N GLY A 55 15.29 -2.78 7.65
CA GLY A 55 14.57 -1.52 7.49
C GLY A 55 13.10 -1.56 7.91
N PHE A 56 12.60 -2.72 8.34
CA PHE A 56 11.25 -2.85 8.89
C PHE A 56 11.21 -2.48 10.38
N GLY A 57 10.07 -1.95 10.85
CA GLY A 57 9.82 -1.67 12.26
C GLY A 57 10.47 -0.40 12.82
N LEU A 58 11.02 0.46 11.97
CA LEU A 58 11.71 1.68 12.43
C LEU A 58 10.78 2.66 13.15
N ARG A 59 9.53 2.81 12.69
CA ARG A 59 8.58 3.81 13.21
C ARG A 59 7.65 3.26 14.30
N ASP A 60 7.20 2.02 14.14
CA ASP A 60 6.22 1.38 15.05
C ASP A 60 6.88 0.64 16.22
N LEU A 61 7.96 -0.11 15.95
CA LEU A 61 8.71 -0.87 16.96
C LEU A 61 10.02 -0.19 17.42
N ARG A 62 10.42 0.92 16.78
CA ARG A 62 11.69 1.64 17.02
C ARG A 62 12.93 0.74 16.90
N ARG A 63 12.87 -0.22 15.99
CA ARG A 63 13.94 -1.20 15.70
C ARG A 63 14.08 -1.38 14.20
N SER A 64 15.30 -1.59 13.72
CA SER A 64 15.54 -2.01 12.34
C SER A 64 15.60 -3.53 12.32
N LEU A 65 14.59 -4.16 11.72
CA LEU A 65 14.44 -5.60 11.63
C LEU A 65 14.48 -6.04 10.17
N ALA A 66 14.83 -7.30 9.91
CA ALA A 66 14.51 -7.96 8.64
C ALA A 66 13.00 -8.20 8.52
N GLY A 67 12.50 -8.26 7.30
CA GLY A 67 11.06 -8.39 7.07
C GLY A 67 10.43 -9.62 7.74
N PRO A 68 10.99 -10.84 7.61
CA PRO A 68 10.45 -12.03 8.27
C PRO A 68 10.40 -11.91 9.79
N GLU A 69 11.43 -11.35 10.40
CA GLU A 69 11.49 -11.12 11.85
C GLU A 69 10.43 -10.08 12.30
N TYR A 70 10.25 -9.03 11.50
CA TYR A 70 9.21 -8.03 11.75
C TYR A 70 7.81 -8.66 11.69
N ALA A 71 7.54 -9.43 10.63
CA ALA A 71 6.26 -10.14 10.48
C ALA A 71 5.97 -11.08 11.65
N ARG A 72 6.97 -11.88 12.06
CA ARG A 72 6.85 -12.80 13.21
C ARG A 72 6.47 -12.07 14.48
N ARG A 73 7.11 -10.93 14.78
CA ARG A 73 6.81 -10.13 15.98
C ARG A 73 5.38 -9.57 15.98
N LEU A 74 4.88 -9.17 14.82
CA LEU A 74 3.48 -8.69 14.73
C LEU A 74 2.49 -9.83 14.96
N VAL A 75 2.74 -11.02 14.41
CA VAL A 75 1.93 -12.22 14.66
C VAL A 75 1.95 -12.59 16.13
N GLU A 76 3.15 -12.66 16.74
CA GLU A 76 3.31 -12.94 18.17
C GLU A 76 2.57 -11.92 19.05
N GLY A 77 2.65 -10.64 18.70
CA GLY A 77 1.94 -9.57 19.41
C GLY A 77 0.42 -9.75 19.38
N ALA A 78 -0.15 -10.07 18.22
CA ALA A 78 -1.58 -10.32 18.07
C ALA A 78 -2.02 -11.59 18.82
N SER A 79 -1.28 -12.69 18.69
CA SER A 79 -1.57 -13.96 19.37
C SER A 79 -1.43 -13.84 20.89
N SER A 80 -0.40 -13.13 21.38
CA SER A 80 -0.21 -12.90 22.82
C SER A 80 -1.33 -12.05 23.42
N ALA A 81 -1.90 -11.15 22.63
CA ALA A 81 -3.10 -10.38 23.01
C ALA A 81 -4.40 -11.21 22.89
N ARG A 82 -4.34 -12.47 22.47
CA ARG A 82 -5.46 -13.40 22.27
C ARG A 82 -6.38 -13.07 21.09
N ALA A 83 -5.89 -12.38 20.06
CA ALA A 83 -6.60 -12.31 18.79
C ALA A 83 -6.58 -13.69 18.11
N GLU A 84 -7.73 -14.15 17.62
CA GLU A 84 -7.80 -15.34 16.79
C GLU A 84 -7.29 -15.02 15.37
N ILE A 85 -6.34 -15.81 14.85
CA ILE A 85 -5.81 -15.66 13.49
C ILE A 85 -6.14 -16.93 12.72
N ARG A 86 -6.96 -16.80 11.67
CA ARG A 86 -7.26 -17.89 10.72
C ARG A 86 -6.55 -17.62 9.41
N THR A 87 -5.59 -18.47 9.12
CA THR A 87 -4.89 -18.52 7.82
C THR A 87 -5.64 -19.41 6.84
N GLU A 88 -5.25 -19.35 5.54
CA GLU A 88 -5.93 -20.03 4.43
C GLU A 88 -7.43 -19.72 4.39
N ALA A 89 -7.81 -18.53 4.85
CA ALA A 89 -9.18 -18.06 4.95
C ALA A 89 -9.37 -16.84 4.04
N THR A 90 -9.85 -17.07 2.83
CA THR A 90 -10.06 -16.02 1.83
C THR A 90 -11.47 -15.47 1.94
N VAL A 91 -11.58 -14.17 2.22
CA VAL A 91 -12.87 -13.46 2.12
C VAL A 91 -13.19 -13.27 0.66
N THR A 92 -14.29 -13.84 0.19
CA THR A 92 -14.70 -13.87 -1.22
C THR A 92 -15.85 -12.93 -1.53
N GLY A 93 -16.56 -12.45 -0.52
CA GLY A 93 -17.70 -11.56 -0.70
C GLY A 93 -18.32 -11.05 0.60
N TRP A 94 -19.44 -10.39 0.42
CA TRP A 94 -20.30 -9.90 1.48
C TRP A 94 -21.64 -10.63 1.41
N ALA A 95 -22.03 -11.28 2.47
CA ALA A 95 -23.36 -11.87 2.59
C ALA A 95 -24.39 -10.81 3.02
N ASP A 96 -23.97 -9.80 3.78
CA ASP A 96 -24.78 -8.68 4.25
C ASP A 96 -23.87 -7.48 4.60
N GLU A 97 -24.39 -6.40 5.14
CA GLU A 97 -23.65 -5.16 5.44
C GLU A 97 -22.37 -5.36 6.25
N ARG A 98 -22.38 -6.33 7.19
CA ARG A 98 -21.24 -6.68 8.06
C ARG A 98 -21.02 -8.18 8.19
N SER A 99 -21.57 -8.95 7.27
CA SER A 99 -21.41 -10.39 7.18
C SER A 99 -20.55 -10.72 5.96
N LEU A 100 -19.48 -11.48 6.17
CA LEU A 100 -18.49 -11.83 5.15
C LEU A 100 -18.61 -13.30 4.77
N GLU A 101 -18.55 -13.58 3.48
CA GLU A 101 -18.38 -14.92 2.93
C GLU A 101 -16.90 -15.27 2.90
N VAL A 102 -16.54 -16.40 3.48
CA VAL A 102 -15.16 -16.88 3.60
C VAL A 102 -15.03 -18.28 3.04
N THR A 103 -14.03 -18.47 2.19
CA THR A 103 -13.65 -19.79 1.66
C THR A 103 -12.33 -20.24 2.25
N SER A 104 -12.25 -21.47 2.70
CA SER A 104 -11.05 -22.09 3.25
C SER A 104 -10.94 -23.56 2.81
N PRO A 105 -9.80 -24.23 3.01
CA PRO A 105 -9.66 -25.68 2.76
C PRO A 105 -10.65 -26.53 3.57
N ARG A 106 -11.18 -25.99 4.68
CA ARG A 106 -12.17 -26.66 5.54
C ARG A 106 -13.62 -26.42 5.10
N GLY A 107 -13.85 -25.68 4.01
CA GLY A 107 -15.16 -25.34 3.50
C GLY A 107 -15.47 -23.85 3.58
N ARG A 108 -16.74 -23.51 3.35
CA ARG A 108 -17.27 -22.15 3.46
C ARG A 108 -17.72 -21.86 4.89
N LEU A 109 -17.58 -20.60 5.28
CA LEU A 109 -18.12 -20.08 6.53
C LEU A 109 -18.59 -18.64 6.35
N ASN A 110 -19.55 -18.25 7.14
CA ASN A 110 -20.02 -16.87 7.23
C ASN A 110 -19.51 -16.25 8.55
N VAL A 111 -18.96 -15.05 8.45
CA VAL A 111 -18.49 -14.27 9.60
C VAL A 111 -19.33 -13.02 9.73
N GLU A 112 -20.16 -12.95 10.76
CA GLU A 112 -20.95 -11.76 11.09
C GLU A 112 -20.30 -11.03 12.26
N ALA A 113 -19.94 -9.76 12.09
CA ALA A 113 -19.25 -8.98 13.11
C ALA A 113 -19.94 -7.65 13.37
N ARG A 114 -19.74 -7.09 14.58
CA ARG A 114 -20.18 -5.72 14.86
C ARG A 114 -19.37 -4.69 14.09
N VAL A 115 -18.10 -5.00 13.81
CA VAL A 115 -17.17 -4.17 13.05
C VAL A 115 -16.37 -5.02 12.07
N VAL A 116 -16.24 -4.53 10.84
CA VAL A 116 -15.34 -5.07 9.82
C VAL A 116 -14.19 -4.08 9.58
N VAL A 117 -12.96 -4.56 9.62
CA VAL A 117 -11.76 -3.77 9.30
C VAL A 117 -11.12 -4.34 8.05
N LEU A 118 -11.12 -3.57 6.97
CA LEU A 118 -10.45 -3.94 5.72
C LEU A 118 -8.98 -3.54 5.79
N ALA A 119 -8.08 -4.53 5.80
CA ALA A 119 -6.62 -4.40 5.86
C ALA A 119 -5.93 -5.17 4.73
N THR A 120 -6.59 -5.25 3.57
CA THR A 120 -6.19 -6.08 2.42
C THR A 120 -4.92 -5.62 1.73
N GLY A 121 -4.47 -4.39 1.98
CA GLY A 121 -3.23 -3.85 1.46
C GLY A 121 -3.29 -3.46 -0.01
N ALA A 122 -2.15 -3.57 -0.70
CA ALA A 122 -1.98 -3.20 -2.09
C ALA A 122 -0.99 -4.13 -2.78
N ARG A 123 -1.06 -4.19 -4.10
CA ARG A 123 -0.16 -4.95 -4.97
C ARG A 123 0.38 -4.10 -6.10
N GLU A 124 1.49 -4.52 -6.66
CA GLU A 124 2.05 -3.93 -7.87
C GLU A 124 1.23 -4.35 -9.09
N ARG A 125 1.07 -3.44 -10.04
CA ARG A 125 0.46 -3.78 -11.32
C ARG A 125 1.39 -4.71 -12.11
N PRO A 126 0.88 -5.86 -12.59
CA PRO A 126 1.65 -6.75 -13.43
C PRO A 126 1.87 -6.13 -14.81
N ARG A 127 2.78 -6.70 -15.60
CA ARG A 127 3.10 -6.26 -16.96
C ARG A 127 1.87 -5.95 -17.82
N THR A 128 0.85 -6.79 -17.76
CA THR A 128 -0.37 -6.65 -18.59
C THR A 128 -1.13 -5.37 -18.26
N ALA A 129 -1.26 -5.03 -16.99
CA ALA A 129 -1.90 -3.79 -16.53
C ALA A 129 -1.08 -2.53 -16.89
N ARG A 130 0.25 -2.68 -17.03
CA ARG A 130 1.17 -1.62 -17.49
C ARG A 130 1.21 -1.47 -19.00
N ARG A 131 0.55 -2.37 -19.74
CA ARG A 131 0.49 -2.38 -21.20
C ARG A 131 1.86 -2.41 -21.87
N ILE A 132 2.85 -3.13 -21.28
CA ILE A 132 4.16 -3.32 -21.91
C ILE A 132 4.02 -4.38 -23.00
N PRO A 133 4.21 -4.01 -24.29
CA PRO A 133 4.02 -4.91 -25.43
C PRO A 133 5.08 -6.01 -25.52
N GLY A 134 4.95 -6.84 -26.56
CA GLY A 134 5.91 -7.89 -26.92
C GLY A 134 5.42 -9.29 -26.58
N ASP A 135 6.36 -10.24 -26.61
CA ASP A 135 6.10 -11.65 -26.39
C ASP A 135 5.71 -11.92 -24.92
N ARG A 136 5.21 -13.12 -24.62
CA ARG A 136 4.78 -13.52 -23.28
C ARG A 136 5.62 -14.66 -22.69
N PRO A 137 6.95 -14.50 -22.62
CA PRO A 137 7.83 -15.52 -22.10
C PRO A 137 7.74 -15.62 -20.57
N ALA A 138 8.24 -16.73 -20.00
CA ALA A 138 8.53 -16.82 -18.58
C ALA A 138 9.66 -15.83 -18.19
N GLY A 139 9.79 -15.50 -16.89
CA GLY A 139 10.84 -14.61 -16.38
C GLY A 139 10.41 -13.16 -16.23
N VAL A 140 9.10 -12.87 -16.27
CA VAL A 140 8.55 -11.54 -16.00
C VAL A 140 7.79 -11.57 -14.67
N TYR A 141 8.23 -10.80 -13.70
CA TYR A 141 7.72 -10.80 -12.33
C TYR A 141 7.34 -9.40 -11.85
N THR A 142 6.49 -9.31 -10.83
CA THR A 142 6.45 -8.15 -9.92
C THR A 142 7.45 -8.36 -8.78
N THR A 143 7.71 -7.33 -7.95
CA THR A 143 8.63 -7.51 -6.80
C THR A 143 8.10 -8.54 -5.82
N GLY A 144 6.81 -8.49 -5.50
CA GLY A 144 6.20 -9.45 -4.57
C GLY A 144 6.31 -10.89 -5.08
N GLN A 145 6.09 -11.13 -6.39
CA GLN A 145 6.30 -12.45 -7.00
C GLN A 145 7.76 -12.90 -6.94
N LEU A 146 8.70 -12.00 -7.29
CA LEU A 146 10.13 -12.28 -7.22
C LEU A 146 10.54 -12.69 -5.79
N GLN A 147 10.17 -11.90 -4.80
CA GLN A 147 10.49 -12.14 -3.40
C GLN A 147 9.89 -13.46 -2.89
N SER A 148 8.64 -13.74 -3.22
CA SER A 148 8.01 -15.01 -2.87
C SER A 148 8.73 -16.19 -3.50
N LEU A 149 9.09 -16.12 -4.80
CA LEU A 149 9.82 -17.20 -5.48
C LEU A 149 11.17 -17.45 -4.82
N VAL A 150 11.92 -16.43 -4.47
CA VAL A 150 13.26 -16.54 -3.90
C VAL A 150 13.19 -16.98 -2.41
N HIS A 151 12.44 -16.25 -1.58
CA HIS A 151 12.51 -16.42 -0.13
C HIS A 151 11.56 -17.47 0.43
N LEU A 152 10.39 -17.70 -0.19
CA LEU A 152 9.43 -18.70 0.28
C LEU A 152 9.53 -20.03 -0.48
N TYR A 153 9.78 -19.97 -1.79
CA TYR A 153 9.79 -21.15 -2.64
C TYR A 153 11.18 -21.59 -3.08
N HIS A 154 12.24 -20.82 -2.76
CA HIS A 154 13.64 -21.12 -3.09
C HIS A 154 13.85 -21.48 -4.57
N ARG A 155 13.20 -20.69 -5.47
CA ARG A 155 13.24 -20.91 -6.91
C ARG A 155 14.28 -20.03 -7.59
N GLU A 156 14.91 -20.55 -8.62
CA GLU A 156 15.76 -19.77 -9.51
C GLU A 156 14.92 -18.79 -10.34
N VAL A 157 15.40 -17.55 -10.47
CA VAL A 157 14.67 -16.47 -11.17
C VAL A 157 15.39 -16.00 -12.44
N GLY A 158 16.60 -16.45 -12.69
CA GLY A 158 17.42 -16.11 -13.85
C GLY A 158 18.79 -15.58 -13.45
N ARG A 159 19.54 -15.02 -14.44
CA ARG A 159 20.93 -14.57 -14.24
C ARG A 159 21.13 -13.07 -14.53
N ARG A 160 20.31 -12.49 -15.38
CA ARG A 160 20.43 -11.10 -15.84
C ARG A 160 19.06 -10.41 -15.84
N ALA A 161 18.86 -9.49 -14.92
CA ALA A 161 17.56 -8.84 -14.74
C ALA A 161 17.55 -7.38 -15.20
N VAL A 162 16.45 -6.96 -15.82
CA VAL A 162 16.07 -5.56 -15.97
C VAL A 162 14.96 -5.25 -14.98
N VAL A 163 15.14 -4.17 -14.19
CA VAL A 163 14.15 -3.68 -13.22
C VAL A 163 13.44 -2.46 -13.81
N VAL A 164 12.12 -2.53 -13.90
CA VAL A 164 11.26 -1.45 -14.43
C VAL A 164 10.71 -0.66 -13.24
N GLY A 165 11.31 0.49 -12.97
CA GLY A 165 11.10 1.36 -11.82
C GLY A 165 12.40 1.69 -11.10
N SER A 166 12.43 2.77 -10.31
CA SER A 166 13.58 3.15 -9.49
C SER A 166 13.18 3.71 -8.11
N GLU A 167 12.04 3.26 -7.61
CA GLU A 167 11.49 3.55 -6.29
C GLU A 167 12.24 2.79 -5.18
N LEU A 168 11.80 2.96 -3.94
CA LEU A 168 12.36 2.23 -2.81
C LEU A 168 12.20 0.71 -2.97
N VAL A 169 11.03 0.26 -3.44
CA VAL A 169 10.76 -1.16 -3.68
C VAL A 169 11.62 -1.75 -4.81
N SER A 170 12.04 -0.94 -5.76
CA SER A 170 12.95 -1.39 -6.84
C SER A 170 14.31 -1.79 -6.28
N TRP A 171 14.80 -1.09 -5.26
CA TRP A 171 16.02 -1.46 -4.55
C TRP A 171 15.85 -2.74 -3.72
N SER A 172 14.67 -2.96 -3.14
CA SER A 172 14.32 -4.23 -2.49
C SER A 172 14.39 -5.39 -3.50
N ALA A 173 13.84 -5.20 -4.71
CA ALA A 173 13.96 -6.19 -5.80
C ALA A 173 15.42 -6.45 -6.19
N VAL A 174 16.26 -5.41 -6.28
CA VAL A 174 17.70 -5.55 -6.56
C VAL A 174 18.41 -6.39 -5.50
N LEU A 175 18.10 -6.19 -4.21
CA LEU A 175 18.68 -6.99 -3.12
C LEU A 175 18.30 -8.46 -3.25
N THR A 176 17.02 -8.75 -3.49
CA THR A 176 16.52 -10.11 -3.71
C THR A 176 17.14 -10.78 -4.94
N LEU A 177 17.26 -10.06 -6.06
CA LEU A 177 17.93 -10.55 -7.28
C LEU A 177 19.38 -10.91 -6.99
N ARG A 178 20.11 -10.04 -6.29
CA ARG A 178 21.52 -10.29 -5.92
C ARG A 178 21.66 -11.53 -5.04
N GLU A 179 20.80 -11.70 -4.06
CA GLU A 179 20.78 -12.86 -3.18
C GLU A 179 20.52 -14.16 -3.97
N ALA A 180 19.62 -14.09 -4.95
CA ALA A 180 19.36 -15.19 -5.89
C ALA A 180 20.44 -15.41 -6.94
N GLY A 181 21.59 -14.70 -6.89
CA GLY A 181 22.64 -14.81 -7.88
C GLY A 181 22.31 -14.17 -9.24
N CYS A 182 21.23 -13.40 -9.33
CA CYS A 182 20.79 -12.72 -10.55
C CYS A 182 21.30 -11.28 -10.59
N ARG A 183 22.11 -10.94 -11.61
CA ARG A 183 22.68 -9.59 -11.76
C ARG A 183 21.65 -8.63 -12.34
N THR A 184 21.39 -7.51 -11.70
CA THR A 184 20.63 -6.40 -12.31
C THR A 184 21.51 -5.68 -13.33
N VAL A 185 21.15 -5.76 -14.60
CA VAL A 185 21.91 -5.16 -15.71
C VAL A 185 21.44 -3.75 -16.03
N LEU A 186 20.20 -3.41 -15.73
CA LEU A 186 19.63 -2.08 -15.89
C LEU A 186 18.43 -1.90 -14.96
N MET A 187 18.28 -0.69 -14.44
CA MET A 187 17.07 -0.17 -13.82
C MET A 187 16.58 1.00 -14.67
N THR A 188 15.27 1.09 -14.95
CA THR A 188 14.68 2.17 -15.76
C THR A 188 13.76 3.04 -14.94
N SER A 189 13.70 4.33 -15.25
CA SER A 189 12.72 5.29 -14.71
C SER A 189 12.26 6.23 -15.82
N GLU A 190 10.96 6.48 -15.89
CA GLU A 190 10.40 7.49 -16.82
C GLU A 190 10.64 8.92 -16.34
N PHE A 191 10.99 9.10 -15.07
CA PHE A 191 11.25 10.40 -14.48
C PHE A 191 12.67 10.90 -14.76
N GLU A 192 12.89 12.21 -14.60
CA GLU A 192 14.19 12.88 -14.79
C GLU A 192 15.25 12.45 -13.75
N ARG A 193 14.80 11.96 -12.61
CA ARG A 193 15.63 11.47 -11.49
C ARG A 193 15.06 10.18 -10.94
N PRO A 194 15.93 9.30 -10.38
CA PRO A 194 15.44 8.14 -9.65
C PRO A 194 14.57 8.55 -8.46
N GLU A 195 13.45 7.85 -8.23
CA GLU A 195 12.43 8.19 -7.25
C GLU A 195 12.84 7.87 -5.81
N ALA A 196 13.71 6.87 -5.60
CA ALA A 196 14.19 6.48 -4.28
C ALA A 196 14.94 7.62 -3.56
N TYR A 197 14.95 7.55 -2.23
CA TYR A 197 15.73 8.48 -1.41
C TYR A 197 17.23 8.40 -1.71
N LEU A 198 17.93 9.53 -1.57
CA LEU A 198 19.37 9.62 -1.82
C LEU A 198 20.19 8.58 -1.03
N ALA A 199 19.78 8.32 0.22
CA ALA A 199 20.40 7.32 1.09
C ALA A 199 20.40 5.89 0.51
N PHE A 200 19.46 5.55 -0.36
CA PHE A 200 19.43 4.27 -1.06
C PHE A 200 20.09 4.33 -2.44
N ARG A 201 19.97 5.47 -3.12
CA ARG A 201 20.51 5.68 -4.47
C ARG A 201 22.05 5.64 -4.51
N VAL A 202 22.72 6.26 -3.54
CA VAL A 202 24.19 6.33 -3.49
C VAL A 202 24.77 4.94 -3.26
N PRO A 203 24.44 4.19 -2.19
CA PRO A 203 24.93 2.82 -2.04
C PRO A 203 24.54 1.89 -3.20
N GLY A 204 23.32 2.02 -3.72
CA GLY A 204 22.84 1.24 -4.85
C GLY A 204 23.71 1.41 -6.10
N ARG A 205 24.14 2.64 -6.40
CA ARG A 205 24.99 2.94 -7.54
C ARG A 205 26.46 2.59 -7.29
N THR A 206 26.99 2.84 -6.11
CA THR A 206 28.42 2.67 -5.80
C THR A 206 28.77 1.26 -5.33
N VAL A 207 27.96 0.68 -4.44
CA VAL A 207 28.19 -0.64 -3.83
C VAL A 207 27.57 -1.76 -4.70
N LEU A 208 26.29 -1.61 -5.08
CA LEU A 208 25.60 -2.62 -5.89
C LEU A 208 25.93 -2.50 -7.39
N ARG A 209 26.49 -1.36 -7.82
CA ARG A 209 26.88 -1.05 -9.22
C ARG A 209 25.75 -1.26 -10.22
N VAL A 210 24.53 -0.89 -9.84
CA VAL A 210 23.35 -1.01 -10.71
C VAL A 210 23.22 0.25 -11.58
N PRO A 211 23.29 0.12 -12.92
CA PRO A 211 23.02 1.23 -13.83
C PRO A 211 21.55 1.65 -13.75
N VAL A 212 21.27 2.95 -13.61
CA VAL A 212 19.92 3.52 -13.64
C VAL A 212 19.80 4.45 -14.84
N ALA A 213 18.91 4.11 -15.77
CA ALA A 213 18.53 4.96 -16.88
C ALA A 213 17.27 5.74 -16.51
N THR A 214 17.42 7.04 -16.33
CA THR A 214 16.28 7.99 -16.17
C THR A 214 15.76 8.40 -17.55
N ARG A 215 14.56 9.01 -17.60
CA ARG A 215 13.91 9.39 -18.87
C ARG A 215 13.88 8.22 -19.87
N SER A 216 13.63 7.01 -19.34
CA SER A 216 13.70 5.76 -20.12
C SER A 216 12.58 4.82 -19.73
N ARG A 217 11.98 4.15 -20.72
CA ARG A 217 10.94 3.15 -20.49
C ARG A 217 11.19 1.88 -21.30
N VAL A 218 10.72 0.76 -20.75
CA VAL A 218 10.67 -0.50 -21.49
C VAL A 218 9.47 -0.46 -22.44
N THR A 219 9.74 -0.57 -23.74
CA THR A 219 8.72 -0.50 -24.80
C THR A 219 8.34 -1.87 -25.33
N ARG A 220 9.17 -2.90 -25.13
CA ARG A 220 8.88 -4.26 -25.59
C ARG A 220 9.66 -5.29 -24.76
N ILE A 221 9.04 -6.45 -24.52
CA ILE A 221 9.70 -7.64 -23.99
C ILE A 221 9.79 -8.66 -25.12
N VAL A 222 10.99 -9.22 -25.31
CA VAL A 222 11.31 -10.16 -26.37
C VAL A 222 11.73 -11.49 -25.75
N GLY A 223 11.23 -12.59 -26.31
CA GLY A 223 11.60 -13.94 -25.90
C GLY A 223 10.49 -14.95 -26.23
N ARG A 224 10.89 -16.18 -26.45
CA ARG A 224 9.96 -17.26 -26.80
C ARG A 224 9.49 -18.02 -25.55
N GLU A 225 10.35 -18.86 -24.99
CA GLU A 225 10.04 -19.63 -23.76
C GLU A 225 10.35 -18.82 -22.51
N ARG A 226 11.46 -18.10 -22.53
CA ARG A 226 11.90 -17.20 -21.47
C ARG A 226 12.26 -15.84 -22.08
N VAL A 227 12.31 -14.81 -21.23
CA VAL A 227 12.82 -13.49 -21.64
C VAL A 227 14.24 -13.64 -22.19
N GLU A 228 14.50 -13.04 -23.36
CA GLU A 228 15.80 -12.98 -24.01
C GLU A 228 16.35 -11.54 -24.03
N ALA A 229 15.46 -10.57 -24.16
CA ALA A 229 15.80 -9.15 -24.17
C ALA A 229 14.60 -8.26 -23.85
N VAL A 230 14.90 -6.98 -23.57
CA VAL A 230 13.92 -5.89 -23.60
C VAL A 230 14.38 -4.77 -24.52
N GLU A 231 13.43 -4.10 -25.18
CA GLU A 231 13.67 -2.82 -25.84
C GLU A 231 13.44 -1.69 -24.87
N VAL A 232 14.40 -0.78 -24.76
CA VAL A 232 14.33 0.41 -23.92
C VAL A 232 14.42 1.65 -24.78
N GLU A 233 13.45 2.55 -24.64
CA GLU A 233 13.39 3.83 -25.34
C GLU A 233 13.87 4.94 -24.40
N ASP A 234 14.78 5.77 -24.86
CA ASP A 234 15.09 7.05 -24.26
C ASP A 234 13.97 8.05 -24.60
N LEU A 235 13.36 8.68 -23.60
CA LEU A 235 12.17 9.52 -23.80
C LEU A 235 12.49 10.89 -24.40
N ASP A 236 13.74 11.34 -24.31
CA ASP A 236 14.17 12.62 -24.85
C ASP A 236 14.58 12.50 -26.31
N THR A 237 15.39 11.49 -26.62
CA THR A 237 15.96 11.27 -27.98
C THR A 237 15.12 10.34 -28.85
N ARG A 238 14.18 9.58 -28.26
CA ARG A 238 13.39 8.52 -28.90
C ARG A 238 14.22 7.35 -29.44
N VAL A 239 15.50 7.32 -29.14
CA VAL A 239 16.39 6.21 -29.52
C VAL A 239 16.03 4.97 -28.72
N ARG A 240 15.92 3.84 -29.43
CA ARG A 240 15.67 2.53 -28.83
C ARG A 240 16.94 1.70 -28.82
N ARG A 241 17.12 0.96 -27.74
CA ARG A 241 18.22 -0.01 -27.59
C ARG A 241 17.72 -1.31 -27.03
N THR A 242 18.32 -2.41 -27.45
CA THR A 242 18.02 -3.75 -26.95
C THR A 242 18.95 -4.08 -25.78
N ILE A 243 18.39 -4.52 -24.67
CA ILE A 243 19.13 -4.95 -23.49
C ILE A 243 18.91 -6.45 -23.31
N GLN A 244 19.98 -7.22 -23.42
CA GLN A 244 19.96 -8.68 -23.21
C GLN A 244 19.74 -8.99 -21.74
N CYS A 245 18.67 -9.73 -21.43
CA CYS A 245 18.31 -10.17 -20.08
C CYS A 245 17.43 -11.41 -20.16
N ASP A 246 17.36 -12.20 -19.09
CA ASP A 246 16.50 -13.37 -18.96
C ASP A 246 15.40 -13.19 -17.91
N THR A 247 15.39 -12.02 -17.29
CA THR A 247 14.48 -11.68 -16.20
C THR A 247 14.07 -10.21 -16.29
N VAL A 248 12.78 -9.93 -16.09
CA VAL A 248 12.20 -8.57 -15.97
C VAL A 248 11.43 -8.47 -14.69
N VAL A 249 11.71 -7.45 -13.89
CA VAL A 249 10.97 -7.18 -12.66
C VAL A 249 10.25 -5.84 -12.78
N CYS A 250 8.92 -5.87 -12.79
CA CYS A 250 8.08 -4.67 -12.77
C CYS A 250 7.86 -4.24 -11.33
N THR A 251 8.35 -3.07 -10.93
CA THR A 251 8.28 -2.55 -9.56
C THR A 251 7.40 -1.30 -9.48
N GLY A 252 6.81 -1.04 -8.32
CA GLY A 252 5.94 0.11 -8.15
C GLY A 252 4.64 0.05 -8.94
N ASP A 253 4.07 1.22 -9.29
CA ASP A 253 2.76 1.35 -9.96
C ASP A 253 1.67 0.55 -9.23
N TRP A 254 1.40 0.97 -8.01
CA TRP A 254 0.57 0.27 -7.05
C TRP A 254 -0.92 0.39 -7.33
N VAL A 255 -1.64 -0.67 -6.98
CA VAL A 255 -3.10 -0.70 -6.92
C VAL A 255 -3.53 -1.31 -5.58
N ALA A 256 -4.49 -0.68 -4.93
CA ALA A 256 -5.08 -1.22 -3.71
C ALA A 256 -5.78 -2.56 -3.98
N ASP A 257 -5.75 -3.49 -3.03
CA ASP A 257 -6.54 -4.73 -3.08
C ASP A 257 -8.00 -4.42 -2.71
N HIS A 258 -8.72 -3.80 -3.65
CA HIS A 258 -10.01 -3.13 -3.47
C HIS A 258 -11.23 -3.95 -3.86
N GLU A 259 -11.09 -5.24 -4.13
CA GLU A 259 -12.18 -6.08 -4.59
C GLU A 259 -13.36 -6.06 -3.60
N LEU A 260 -13.11 -6.21 -2.30
CA LEU A 260 -14.14 -6.13 -1.26
C LEU A 260 -14.74 -4.73 -1.11
N VAL A 261 -13.97 -3.69 -1.39
CA VAL A 261 -14.45 -2.29 -1.40
C VAL A 261 -15.52 -2.11 -2.46
N ARG A 262 -15.26 -2.62 -3.68
CA ARG A 262 -16.19 -2.55 -4.81
C ARG A 262 -17.41 -3.41 -4.61
N LEU A 263 -17.24 -4.64 -4.11
CA LEU A 263 -18.34 -5.55 -3.80
C LEU A 263 -19.28 -4.98 -2.74
N ALA A 264 -18.73 -4.23 -1.79
CA ALA A 264 -19.51 -3.55 -0.77
C ALA A 264 -20.17 -2.25 -1.27
N GLY A 265 -19.85 -1.75 -2.47
CA GLY A 265 -20.33 -0.44 -2.94
C GLY A 265 -19.83 0.73 -2.07
N LEU A 266 -18.65 0.62 -1.45
CA LEU A 266 -18.07 1.71 -0.67
C LEU A 266 -17.64 2.86 -1.58
N ASP A 267 -17.67 4.08 -1.06
CA ASP A 267 -17.10 5.23 -1.74
C ASP A 267 -15.66 4.96 -2.11
N TYR A 268 -15.35 5.18 -3.39
CA TYR A 268 -14.09 4.80 -4.01
C TYR A 268 -13.32 6.03 -4.50
N ASP A 269 -12.01 6.05 -4.28
CA ASP A 269 -11.10 7.06 -4.78
C ASP A 269 -10.30 6.52 -5.98
N PRO A 270 -10.46 7.08 -7.18
CA PRO A 270 -9.74 6.60 -8.37
C PRO A 270 -8.23 6.87 -8.31
N GLY A 271 -7.78 7.80 -7.47
CA GLY A 271 -6.37 8.13 -7.31
C GLY A 271 -5.62 7.09 -6.51
N THR A 272 -6.11 6.74 -5.32
CA THR A 272 -5.56 5.66 -4.48
C THR A 272 -5.97 4.28 -4.98
N THR A 273 -7.05 4.18 -5.75
CA THR A 273 -7.76 2.93 -6.09
C THR A 273 -8.29 2.18 -4.86
N GLY A 274 -8.46 2.86 -3.73
CA GLY A 274 -8.96 2.34 -2.46
C GLY A 274 -10.27 3.01 -2.03
N PRO A 275 -10.79 2.65 -0.86
CA PRO A 275 -11.98 3.31 -0.32
C PRO A 275 -11.66 4.71 0.17
N VAL A 276 -12.66 5.58 0.07
CA VAL A 276 -12.61 6.88 0.74
C VAL A 276 -12.86 6.67 2.22
N VAL A 277 -11.97 7.21 3.04
CA VAL A 277 -12.12 7.22 4.50
C VAL A 277 -11.98 8.63 5.05
N ASP A 278 -12.54 8.82 6.26
CA ASP A 278 -12.30 10.03 7.05
C ASP A 278 -11.02 9.91 7.92
N THR A 279 -10.77 10.92 8.74
CA THR A 279 -9.61 10.97 9.63
C THR A 279 -9.62 9.90 10.73
N ALA A 280 -10.79 9.34 11.04
CA ALA A 280 -10.97 8.19 11.94
C ALA A 280 -10.86 6.83 11.21
N GLN A 281 -10.56 6.84 9.89
CA GLN A 281 -10.48 5.66 9.02
C GLN A 281 -11.83 4.92 8.86
N ARG A 282 -12.96 5.62 9.04
CA ARG A 282 -14.30 5.12 8.76
C ARG A 282 -14.60 5.23 7.26
N THR A 283 -15.20 4.21 6.67
CA THR A 283 -15.68 4.22 5.29
C THR A 283 -17.09 4.83 5.17
N SER A 284 -17.65 4.83 3.98
CA SER A 284 -19.04 5.23 3.74
C SER A 284 -20.09 4.27 4.35
N ARG A 285 -19.68 3.06 4.73
CA ARG A 285 -20.58 2.06 5.36
C ARG A 285 -20.36 2.01 6.87
N ARG A 286 -21.46 2.17 7.63
CA ARG A 286 -21.45 2.11 9.11
C ARG A 286 -20.87 0.78 9.62
N GLY A 287 -19.89 0.88 10.53
CA GLY A 287 -19.21 -0.28 11.12
C GLY A 287 -18.13 -0.89 10.24
N VAL A 288 -17.80 -0.28 9.09
CA VAL A 288 -16.72 -0.73 8.21
C VAL A 288 -15.59 0.29 8.20
N PHE A 289 -14.42 -0.12 8.67
CA PHE A 289 -13.16 0.66 8.64
C PHE A 289 -12.23 0.14 7.56
N ALA A 290 -11.31 0.97 7.12
CA ALA A 290 -10.24 0.56 6.21
C ALA A 290 -8.91 1.16 6.64
N ILE A 291 -7.81 0.37 6.54
CA ILE A 291 -6.50 0.73 7.10
C ILE A 291 -5.33 0.31 6.21
N GLY A 292 -4.20 0.95 6.42
CA GLY A 292 -2.93 0.59 5.79
C GLY A 292 -2.87 0.88 4.30
N ASN A 293 -2.08 0.08 3.58
CA ASN A 293 -1.84 0.30 2.15
C ASN A 293 -3.06 0.13 1.24
N LEU A 294 -4.20 -0.30 1.76
CA LEU A 294 -5.48 -0.19 1.07
C LEU A 294 -5.88 1.28 0.83
N LEU A 295 -5.43 2.21 1.69
CA LEU A 295 -5.78 3.64 1.64
C LEU A 295 -4.73 4.50 0.92
N HIS A 296 -3.46 4.12 1.00
CA HIS A 296 -2.32 4.86 0.47
C HIS A 296 -1.26 3.86 -0.03
N PRO A 297 -1.54 3.17 -1.16
CA PRO A 297 -0.69 2.12 -1.67
C PRO A 297 0.70 2.65 -1.98
N VAL A 298 1.74 2.18 -1.33
CA VAL A 298 3.18 2.44 -1.38
C VAL A 298 3.80 2.85 -0.04
N ASP A 299 3.04 2.92 1.01
CA ASP A 299 3.65 3.24 2.31
C ASP A 299 4.42 2.05 2.88
N THR A 300 5.36 2.35 3.75
CA THR A 300 6.17 1.31 4.40
C THR A 300 5.33 0.51 5.40
N ALA A 301 5.72 -0.73 5.65
CA ALA A 301 4.98 -1.64 6.52
C ALA A 301 4.77 -1.11 7.94
N ASP A 302 5.77 -0.41 8.49
CA ASP A 302 5.72 0.22 9.80
C ASP A 302 4.73 1.40 9.87
N VAL A 303 4.55 2.12 8.76
CA VAL A 303 3.51 3.17 8.65
C VAL A 303 2.13 2.53 8.57
N ALA A 304 1.96 1.49 7.77
CA ALA A 304 0.70 0.74 7.73
C ALA A 304 0.32 0.15 9.10
N ALA A 305 1.30 -0.33 9.87
CA ALA A 305 1.08 -0.78 11.25
C ALA A 305 0.57 0.34 12.17
N LEU A 306 1.09 1.56 12.04
CA LEU A 306 0.63 2.72 12.81
C LEU A 306 -0.82 3.10 12.49
N ASP A 307 -1.28 2.89 11.26
CA ASP A 307 -2.69 3.08 10.91
C ASP A 307 -3.59 2.07 11.63
N GLY A 308 -3.16 0.82 11.75
CA GLY A 308 -3.87 -0.18 12.55
C GLY A 308 -4.02 0.24 14.00
N ARG A 309 -2.99 0.84 14.60
CA ARG A 309 -3.04 1.38 15.95
C ARG A 309 -4.00 2.56 16.06
N HIS A 310 -3.99 3.46 15.09
CA HIS A 310 -4.90 4.61 15.05
C HIS A 310 -6.36 4.16 14.96
N ALA A 311 -6.70 3.28 14.00
CA ALA A 311 -8.05 2.77 13.81
C ALA A 311 -8.57 2.01 15.03
N SER A 312 -7.71 1.30 15.76
CA SER A 312 -8.15 0.53 16.94
C SER A 312 -8.83 1.40 17.99
N ALA A 313 -8.35 2.62 18.22
CA ALA A 313 -9.00 3.56 19.14
C ALA A 313 -10.39 3.98 18.63
N GLN A 314 -10.54 4.16 17.34
CA GLN A 314 -11.81 4.56 16.72
C GLN A 314 -12.83 3.41 16.68
N VAL A 315 -12.34 2.18 16.47
CA VAL A 315 -13.17 0.96 16.56
C VAL A 315 -13.71 0.79 17.99
N VAL A 316 -12.88 0.97 19.01
CA VAL A 316 -13.30 0.92 20.42
C VAL A 316 -14.37 1.99 20.72
N ALA A 317 -14.15 3.21 20.27
CA ALA A 317 -15.12 4.30 20.43
C ALA A 317 -16.47 3.95 19.78
N PHE A 318 -16.44 3.36 18.58
CA PHE A 318 -17.66 2.93 17.90
C PHE A 318 -18.38 1.79 18.63
N LEU A 319 -17.66 0.77 19.11
CA LEU A 319 -18.23 -0.36 19.85
C LEU A 319 -18.92 0.10 21.15
N ASN A 320 -18.42 1.18 21.75
CA ASN A 320 -18.98 1.82 22.94
C ASN A 320 -20.11 2.82 22.64
N GLY A 321 -20.72 2.76 21.46
CA GLY A 321 -21.85 3.61 21.08
C GLY A 321 -21.46 4.95 20.43
N GLY A 322 -20.20 5.11 20.02
CA GLY A 322 -19.75 6.30 19.30
C GLY A 322 -20.53 6.54 18.01
N ARG A 323 -20.70 7.82 17.66
CA ARG A 323 -21.45 8.24 16.46
C ARG A 323 -20.71 7.83 15.18
N TRP A 324 -21.48 7.45 14.17
CA TRP A 324 -21.02 7.33 12.79
C TRP A 324 -21.58 8.52 12.01
N PRO A 325 -20.74 9.45 11.56
CA PRO A 325 -21.22 10.64 10.88
C PRO A 325 -21.76 10.33 9.48
N ASP A 326 -22.84 10.97 9.11
CA ASP A 326 -23.49 10.75 7.80
C ASP A 326 -22.87 11.58 6.67
N SER A 327 -22.13 12.65 6.99
CA SER A 327 -21.55 13.58 6.03
C SER A 327 -20.17 14.07 6.45
N GLY A 328 -19.45 14.68 5.53
CA GLY A 328 -18.16 15.32 5.77
C GLY A 328 -17.70 16.10 4.54
N VAL A 329 -16.62 16.86 4.70
CA VAL A 329 -16.01 17.63 3.62
C VAL A 329 -15.05 16.75 2.84
N ARG A 330 -15.25 16.60 1.53
CA ARG A 330 -14.35 15.87 0.64
C ARG A 330 -13.02 16.61 0.51
N LEU A 331 -11.93 15.86 0.65
CA LEU A 331 -10.59 16.30 0.30
C LEU A 331 -10.27 15.81 -1.11
N VAL A 332 -9.91 16.74 -1.97
CA VAL A 332 -9.66 16.52 -3.40
C VAL A 332 -8.21 16.87 -3.73
N ALA A 333 -7.54 15.96 -4.40
CA ALA A 333 -6.20 16.21 -4.94
C ALA A 333 -6.31 17.06 -6.20
N GLY A 334 -5.83 18.32 -6.15
CA GLY A 334 -5.58 19.13 -7.32
C GLY A 334 -4.14 18.93 -7.83
N GLN A 335 -3.88 19.30 -9.08
CA GLN A 335 -2.53 19.18 -9.66
C GLN A 335 -1.48 19.87 -8.76
N PRO A 336 -0.28 19.27 -8.59
CA PRO A 336 0.24 18.05 -9.22
C PRO A 336 -0.06 16.76 -8.42
N PHE A 337 -0.93 16.83 -7.42
CA PHE A 337 -1.27 15.67 -6.63
C PHE A 337 -2.22 14.73 -7.37
N ARG A 338 -1.99 13.44 -7.26
CA ARG A 338 -2.82 12.38 -7.83
C ARG A 338 -3.91 11.91 -6.87
N TRP A 339 -3.60 11.90 -5.58
CA TRP A 339 -4.54 11.52 -4.52
C TRP A 339 -4.16 12.15 -3.18
N VAL A 340 -5.13 12.16 -2.27
CA VAL A 340 -5.00 12.54 -0.86
C VAL A 340 -5.69 11.48 0.01
N SER A 341 -5.06 11.12 1.12
CA SER A 341 -5.63 10.22 2.13
C SER A 341 -5.37 10.79 3.55
N PRO A 342 -6.40 10.84 4.43
CA PRO A 342 -7.79 10.49 4.19
C PRO A 342 -8.45 11.38 3.13
N GLY A 343 -9.51 10.88 2.48
CA GLY A 343 -10.25 11.57 1.43
C GLY A 343 -11.46 12.36 1.94
N MET A 344 -11.68 12.35 3.27
CA MET A 344 -12.77 13.08 3.92
C MET A 344 -12.32 13.67 5.26
N PHE A 345 -12.84 14.84 5.57
CA PHE A 345 -12.56 15.57 6.80
C PHE A 345 -13.87 16.05 7.45
N ARG A 346 -13.90 16.05 8.78
CA ARG A 346 -14.99 16.66 9.57
C ARG A 346 -14.40 17.45 10.71
N PRO A 347 -14.78 18.72 10.88
CA PRO A 347 -14.44 19.46 12.09
C PRO A 347 -14.89 18.69 13.36
N GLY A 348 -14.00 18.56 14.32
CA GLY A 348 -14.26 17.84 15.57
C GLY A 348 -13.98 16.33 15.54
N ASP A 349 -13.67 15.74 14.38
CA ASP A 349 -13.13 14.40 14.32
C ASP A 349 -11.67 14.34 14.84
N PRO A 350 -11.16 13.17 15.26
CA PRO A 350 -9.77 13.03 15.64
C PRO A 350 -8.84 13.41 14.48
N GLU A 351 -7.62 13.83 14.81
CA GLU A 351 -6.59 14.04 13.80
C GLU A 351 -6.37 12.76 12.95
N PRO A 352 -5.99 12.91 11.68
CA PRO A 352 -5.62 11.77 10.85
C PRO A 352 -4.40 11.04 11.44
N PRO A 353 -4.11 9.81 11.01
CA PRO A 353 -2.96 9.07 11.49
C PRO A 353 -1.68 9.93 11.49
N ARG A 354 -1.03 10.02 12.66
CA ARG A 354 0.20 10.82 12.87
C ARG A 354 0.05 12.34 12.66
N GLY A 355 -1.17 12.87 12.73
CA GLY A 355 -1.48 14.29 12.51
C GLY A 355 -1.11 14.76 11.08
N ARG A 356 -1.20 13.89 10.07
CA ARG A 356 -0.74 14.21 8.71
C ARG A 356 -1.66 13.67 7.65
N LEU A 357 -1.85 14.47 6.59
CA LEU A 357 -2.41 14.03 5.33
C LEU A 357 -1.30 13.38 4.48
N SER A 358 -1.62 12.27 3.84
CA SER A 358 -0.76 11.59 2.87
C SER A 358 -1.19 12.00 1.46
N LEU A 359 -0.22 12.36 0.61
CA LEU A 359 -0.44 12.80 -0.76
C LEU A 359 0.54 12.09 -1.69
N TRP A 360 0.19 12.00 -2.95
CA TRP A 360 1.05 11.49 -4.00
C TRP A 360 1.19 12.48 -5.14
N THR A 361 2.41 12.73 -5.58
CA THR A 361 2.70 13.58 -6.74
C THR A 361 3.44 12.80 -7.83
N ASN A 362 3.24 13.21 -9.07
CA ASN A 362 4.02 12.74 -10.23
C ASN A 362 5.19 13.69 -10.58
N GLU A 363 5.45 14.71 -9.77
CA GLU A 363 6.44 15.75 -10.02
C GLU A 363 7.40 15.90 -8.83
N PHE A 364 8.60 16.41 -9.12
CA PHE A 364 9.61 16.72 -8.10
C PHE A 364 9.49 18.18 -7.65
N HIS A 365 9.13 18.39 -6.39
CA HIS A 365 9.11 19.70 -5.74
C HIS A 365 10.07 19.73 -4.56
N ARG A 366 11.07 20.60 -4.57
CA ARG A 366 12.14 20.60 -3.56
C ARG A 366 11.65 21.08 -2.19
N ARG A 367 10.88 22.14 -2.14
CA ARG A 367 10.30 22.74 -0.93
C ARG A 367 8.87 23.19 -1.23
N PRO A 368 7.94 22.26 -1.40
CA PRO A 368 6.60 22.61 -1.81
C PRO A 368 5.85 23.36 -0.71
N THR A 369 5.09 24.37 -1.12
CA THR A 369 4.04 25.00 -0.30
C THR A 369 2.72 24.39 -0.72
N VAL A 370 2.13 23.56 0.14
CA VAL A 370 0.80 22.99 -0.08
C VAL A 370 -0.24 24.01 0.32
N VAL A 371 -1.23 24.16 -0.53
CA VAL A 371 -2.35 25.10 -0.37
C VAL A 371 -3.64 24.31 -0.28
N ALA A 372 -4.44 24.56 0.74
CA ALA A 372 -5.81 24.11 0.85
C ALA A 372 -6.76 25.24 0.45
N SER A 373 -7.64 24.96 -0.50
CA SER A 373 -8.62 25.93 -0.99
C SER A 373 -10.03 25.35 -0.89
N GLN A 374 -11.00 26.16 -0.44
CA GLN A 374 -12.42 25.81 -0.34
C GLN A 374 -13.26 26.97 -0.91
N ALA A 375 -14.24 26.66 -1.75
CA ALA A 375 -15.09 27.65 -2.41
C ALA A 375 -14.29 28.80 -3.08
N GLY A 376 -13.14 28.47 -3.69
CA GLY A 376 -12.27 29.44 -4.37
C GLY A 376 -11.38 30.29 -3.44
N ARG A 377 -11.44 30.07 -2.12
CA ARG A 377 -10.63 30.80 -1.14
C ARG A 377 -9.56 29.89 -0.54
N VAL A 378 -8.37 30.43 -0.31
CA VAL A 378 -7.31 29.72 0.44
C VAL A 378 -7.69 29.72 1.91
N ILE A 379 -7.76 28.53 2.49
CA ILE A 379 -8.11 28.31 3.91
C ILE A 379 -6.89 27.87 4.74
N GLY A 380 -5.81 27.45 4.10
CA GLY A 380 -4.58 27.06 4.80
C GLY A 380 -3.41 26.87 3.83
N GLU A 381 -2.21 27.06 4.34
CA GLU A 381 -0.96 26.88 3.59
C GLU A 381 0.12 26.31 4.49
N ARG A 382 0.92 25.37 3.95
CA ARG A 382 2.09 24.81 4.67
C ARG A 382 3.25 24.59 3.72
N THR A 383 4.38 25.22 4.01
CA THR A 383 5.65 24.94 3.33
C THR A 383 6.38 23.83 4.07
N THR A 384 6.79 22.77 3.37
CA THR A 384 7.52 21.65 3.95
C THR A 384 9.01 21.78 3.70
N ALA A 385 9.83 21.34 4.67
CA ALA A 385 11.27 21.26 4.53
C ALA A 385 11.71 20.04 3.69
N TRP A 386 10.86 19.03 3.58
CA TRP A 386 11.11 17.80 2.79
C TRP A 386 10.46 17.90 1.42
N PRO A 387 11.10 17.30 0.40
CA PRO A 387 10.61 17.38 -0.96
C PRO A 387 9.40 16.45 -1.19
N ALA A 388 8.49 16.85 -2.08
CA ALA A 388 7.54 15.97 -2.73
C ALA A 388 8.18 15.38 -3.98
N ALA A 389 7.95 14.10 -4.24
CA ALA A 389 8.55 13.40 -5.37
C ALA A 389 7.73 12.15 -5.74
N PRO A 390 7.76 11.74 -7.01
CA PRO A 390 7.21 10.46 -7.44
C PRO A 390 7.82 9.27 -6.67
N GLY A 391 7.13 8.15 -6.64
CA GLY A 391 7.62 6.91 -6.05
C GLY A 391 7.61 6.86 -4.53
N ARG A 392 7.04 7.87 -3.85
CA ARG A 392 6.95 7.92 -2.38
C ARG A 392 5.80 8.80 -1.89
N VAL A 393 5.22 8.43 -0.76
CA VAL A 393 4.17 9.24 -0.13
C VAL A 393 4.78 10.54 0.40
N PHE A 394 4.17 11.64 -0.01
CA PHE A 394 4.44 12.98 0.54
C PHE A 394 3.44 13.27 1.66
N ARG A 395 3.87 13.92 2.73
CA ARG A 395 3.02 14.18 3.90
C ARG A 395 3.05 15.64 4.29
N VAL A 396 1.86 16.16 4.63
CA VAL A 396 1.69 17.52 5.15
C VAL A 396 0.94 17.47 6.48
N PRO A 397 1.25 18.36 7.46
CA PRO A 397 0.49 18.45 8.69
C PRO A 397 -1.00 18.71 8.45
N SER A 398 -1.85 18.13 9.29
CA SER A 398 -3.32 18.25 9.18
C SER A 398 -3.87 19.62 9.59
N ASP A 399 -3.10 20.43 10.32
CA ASP A 399 -3.43 21.83 10.67
C ASP A 399 -3.67 22.73 9.45
N LEU A 400 -3.31 22.24 8.25
CA LEU A 400 -3.71 22.81 6.97
C LEU A 400 -5.24 22.93 6.80
N LEU A 401 -6.01 22.13 7.56
CA LEU A 401 -7.47 22.02 7.50
C LEU A 401 -8.19 22.73 8.67
N ASP A 402 -7.48 23.46 9.53
CA ASP A 402 -8.06 24.09 10.73
C ASP A 402 -9.21 25.07 10.45
N HIS A 403 -9.24 25.65 9.25
CA HIS A 403 -10.25 26.63 8.82
C HIS A 403 -11.25 26.07 7.80
N VAL A 404 -11.44 24.74 7.78
CA VAL A 404 -12.44 24.11 6.92
C VAL A 404 -13.85 24.44 7.40
N ASP A 405 -14.65 25.00 6.47
CA ASP A 405 -16.10 25.17 6.68
C ASP A 405 -16.83 23.87 6.33
N ALA A 406 -17.55 23.30 7.27
CA ALA A 406 -18.32 22.07 7.07
C ALA A 406 -19.39 22.19 5.97
N ALA A 407 -19.89 23.41 5.70
CA ALA A 407 -20.86 23.70 4.66
C ALA A 407 -20.24 24.22 3.35
N GLY A 408 -18.93 24.45 3.33
CA GLY A 408 -18.23 25.17 2.25
C GLY A 408 -17.94 24.33 0.99
N GLY A 409 -18.37 23.07 0.95
CA GLY A 409 -18.08 22.15 -0.17
C GLY A 409 -16.66 21.54 -0.09
N PRO A 410 -16.19 20.91 -1.17
CA PRO A 410 -14.89 20.21 -1.18
C PRO A 410 -13.69 21.11 -0.93
N VAL A 411 -12.68 20.60 -0.24
CA VAL A 411 -11.37 21.24 -0.10
C VAL A 411 -10.40 20.66 -1.14
N THR A 412 -9.81 21.50 -1.95
CA THR A 412 -8.81 21.11 -2.95
C THR A 412 -7.40 21.38 -2.42
N LEU A 413 -6.54 20.39 -2.49
CA LEU A 413 -5.12 20.47 -2.12
C LEU A 413 -4.25 20.57 -3.37
N THR A 414 -3.44 21.62 -3.45
CA THR A 414 -2.52 21.88 -4.57
C THR A 414 -1.12 22.26 -4.06
N ILE A 415 -0.17 22.45 -4.97
CA ILE A 415 1.11 23.11 -4.66
C ILE A 415 1.07 24.52 -5.24
N ARG A 416 1.52 25.52 -4.47
CA ARG A 416 1.59 26.91 -4.95
C ARG A 416 2.44 27.01 -6.21
N GLY A 417 1.89 27.65 -7.27
CA GLY A 417 2.58 27.86 -8.53
C GLY A 417 2.59 26.65 -9.49
N SER A 418 1.98 25.51 -9.13
CA SER A 418 1.65 24.45 -10.10
C SER A 418 0.41 24.90 -10.90
N ARG A 419 0.53 24.98 -12.21
CA ARG A 419 -0.55 25.31 -13.15
C ARG A 419 -1.25 24.04 -13.65
#